data_f62f2e421be1f13557985f1afa73d539
#
_entry.id   f62f2e421be1f13557985f1afa73d539
#
_cell.length_a   1.000
_cell.length_b   1.000
_cell.length_c   1.000
_cell.angle_alpha   90.00
_cell.angle_beta   90.00
_cell.angle_gamma   90.00
#
_symmetry.space_group_name_H-M   'P 1'
#
loop_
_entity.id
_entity.type
_entity.pdbx_description
1 polymer ?
#
loop_
_entity_poly.entity_id
_entity_poly.type
_entity_poly.pdbx_seq_one_letter_code
_entity_poly.pdbx_strand_id
1 'polypeptide(L)'
;MSSIHCFTSASFAYLDRVRVLGETLKKHHPDWNFWLCLSDQEPDGFSFELDREPIDGIVRIEELGISSLQSWIFEHDVVELCTAVKGQMLVRLLEGGADKVVYLDPDIAVISDLTDIVNWLDDNDILLTPHQLIPDIKRKAIIDNEMASLAYGIYN
;
A
#
# COMPACT_ATOMS: atom_id res chain seq x y z
N MET A 1 -12.57 -20.35 0.60
CA MET A 1 -11.91 -19.35 -0.28
C MET A 1 -10.91 -18.61 0.58
N SER A 2 -9.72 -18.34 0.08
CA SER A 2 -8.72 -17.58 0.81
C SER A 2 -9.20 -16.15 1.06
N SER A 3 -9.01 -15.62 2.27
CA SER A 3 -9.30 -14.23 2.61
C SER A 3 -8.17 -13.34 2.08
N ILE A 4 -8.43 -12.62 0.98
CA ILE A 4 -7.45 -11.74 0.35
C ILE A 4 -7.73 -10.31 0.78
N HIS A 5 -6.72 -9.68 1.39
CA HIS A 5 -6.78 -8.29 1.79
C HIS A 5 -5.80 -7.47 0.95
N CYS A 6 -6.30 -6.42 0.33
CA CYS A 6 -5.48 -5.42 -0.33
C CYS A 6 -5.43 -4.17 0.53
N PHE A 7 -4.30 -3.49 0.60
CA PHE A 7 -4.23 -2.20 1.26
C PHE A 7 -3.35 -1.21 0.50
N THR A 8 -3.61 0.05 0.76
CA THR A 8 -2.75 1.16 0.38
C THR A 8 -2.45 2.03 1.60
N SER A 9 -1.35 2.74 1.58
CA SER A 9 -1.01 3.74 2.60
C SER A 9 -0.94 5.12 1.96
N ALA A 10 -1.62 6.09 2.54
CA ALA A 10 -1.71 7.42 1.97
C ALA A 10 -1.99 8.47 3.05
N SER A 11 -1.63 9.72 2.75
CA SER A 11 -2.17 10.89 3.44
C SER A 11 -3.57 11.23 2.92
N PHE A 12 -4.33 12.00 3.69
CA PHE A 12 -5.66 12.45 3.31
C PHE A 12 -5.67 13.23 1.97
N ALA A 13 -4.60 13.95 1.65
CA ALA A 13 -4.46 14.65 0.39
C ALA A 13 -4.49 13.73 -0.86
N TYR A 14 -4.26 12.42 -0.68
CA TYR A 14 -4.28 11.42 -1.75
C TYR A 14 -5.60 10.64 -1.83
N LEU A 15 -6.61 11.01 -1.04
CA LEU A 15 -7.88 10.26 -0.96
C LEU A 15 -8.55 10.05 -2.31
N ASP A 16 -8.50 11.03 -3.22
CA ASP A 16 -9.09 10.89 -4.55
C ASP A 16 -8.42 9.78 -5.37
N ARG A 17 -7.10 9.60 -5.23
CA ARG A 17 -6.36 8.50 -5.88
C ARG A 17 -6.68 7.16 -5.23
N VAL A 18 -6.77 7.12 -3.91
CA VAL A 18 -7.20 5.92 -3.17
C VAL A 18 -8.59 5.46 -3.63
N ARG A 19 -9.52 6.39 -3.88
CA ARG A 19 -10.85 6.08 -4.42
C ARG A 19 -10.78 5.45 -5.80
N VAL A 20 -9.96 5.99 -6.71
CA VAL A 20 -9.75 5.41 -8.05
C VAL A 20 -9.15 4.00 -7.96
N LEU A 21 -8.16 3.80 -7.09
CA LEU A 21 -7.61 2.47 -6.81
C LEU A 21 -8.70 1.53 -6.31
N GLY A 22 -9.47 1.94 -5.30
CA GLY A 22 -10.55 1.13 -4.72
C GLY A 22 -11.63 0.76 -5.73
N GLU A 23 -12.13 1.73 -6.50
CA GLU A 23 -13.13 1.50 -7.55
C GLU A 23 -12.62 0.51 -8.61
N THR A 24 -11.38 0.69 -9.07
CA THR A 24 -10.79 -0.19 -10.08
C THR A 24 -10.46 -1.56 -9.54
N LEU A 25 -10.01 -1.66 -8.29
CA LEU A 25 -9.79 -2.94 -7.60
C LEU A 25 -11.11 -3.70 -7.44
N LYS A 26 -12.15 -3.07 -6.89
CA LYS A 26 -13.46 -3.69 -6.66
C LYS A 26 -14.16 -4.11 -7.95
N LYS A 27 -13.89 -3.45 -9.06
CA LYS A 27 -14.39 -3.83 -10.38
C LYS A 27 -13.87 -5.19 -10.83
N HIS A 28 -12.62 -5.52 -10.53
CA HIS A 28 -11.95 -6.76 -10.93
C HIS A 28 -11.98 -7.82 -9.82
N HIS A 29 -11.97 -7.39 -8.57
CA HIS A 29 -11.89 -8.23 -7.37
C HIS A 29 -12.93 -7.78 -6.32
N PRO A 30 -14.24 -7.96 -6.57
CA PRO A 30 -15.30 -7.50 -5.65
C PRO A 30 -15.23 -8.19 -4.28
N ASP A 31 -14.64 -9.39 -4.20
CA ASP A 31 -14.55 -10.20 -2.99
C ASP A 31 -13.31 -9.90 -2.14
N TRP A 32 -12.36 -9.09 -2.64
CA TRP A 32 -11.18 -8.70 -1.86
C TRP A 32 -11.54 -7.59 -0.89
N ASN A 33 -11.00 -7.65 0.33
CA ASN A 33 -11.12 -6.56 1.28
C ASN A 33 -10.09 -5.48 0.97
N PHE A 34 -10.54 -4.23 0.79
CA PHE A 34 -9.66 -3.09 0.51
C PHE A 34 -9.56 -2.14 1.71
N TRP A 35 -8.35 -1.87 2.16
CA TRP A 35 -8.04 -1.08 3.34
C TRP A 35 -7.23 0.17 3.01
N LEU A 36 -7.60 1.27 3.63
CA LEU A 36 -6.76 2.47 3.68
C LEU A 36 -6.00 2.51 5.00
N CYS A 37 -4.67 2.51 4.94
CA CYS A 37 -3.82 2.92 6.06
C CYS A 37 -3.64 4.43 5.98
N LEU A 38 -4.37 5.19 6.79
CA LEU A 38 -4.29 6.64 6.81
C LEU A 38 -3.12 7.08 7.67
N SER A 39 -2.13 7.76 7.06
CA SER A 39 -0.87 8.14 7.70
C SER A 39 -0.91 9.53 8.34
N ASP A 40 -1.96 10.30 8.10
CA ASP A 40 -2.22 11.60 8.70
C ASP A 40 -3.65 11.66 9.28
N GLN A 41 -4.12 12.84 9.62
CA GLN A 41 -5.43 13.05 10.22
C GLN A 41 -6.43 13.58 9.19
N GLU A 42 -7.70 13.20 9.38
CA GLU A 42 -8.80 13.80 8.64
C GLU A 42 -8.91 15.30 8.99
N PRO A 43 -9.27 16.16 8.02
CA PRO A 43 -9.59 17.55 8.30
C PRO A 43 -10.75 17.71 9.28
N ASP A 44 -10.74 18.79 10.05
CA ASP A 44 -11.82 19.11 10.97
C ASP A 44 -13.20 19.09 10.30
N GLY A 45 -14.11 18.34 10.88
CA GLY A 45 -15.47 18.20 10.38
C GLY A 45 -15.66 17.18 9.24
N PHE A 46 -14.60 16.53 8.81
CA PHE A 46 -14.68 15.40 7.88
C PHE A 46 -14.89 14.08 8.66
N SER A 47 -15.67 13.18 8.08
CA SER A 47 -15.76 11.78 8.53
C SER A 47 -16.00 10.89 7.32
N PHE A 48 -15.36 9.73 7.31
CA PHE A 48 -15.59 8.74 6.27
C PHE A 48 -16.98 8.10 6.41
N GLU A 49 -17.72 8.07 5.33
CA GLU A 49 -18.96 7.29 5.19
C GLU A 49 -18.62 6.01 4.41
N LEU A 50 -18.14 4.96 5.11
CA LEU A 50 -17.59 3.75 4.48
C LEU A 50 -18.57 3.06 3.51
N ASP A 51 -19.86 3.19 3.72
CA ASP A 51 -20.90 2.67 2.81
C ASP A 51 -20.95 3.40 1.45
N ARG A 52 -20.26 4.54 1.34
CA ARG A 52 -20.15 5.34 0.11
C ARG A 52 -18.73 5.36 -0.46
N GLU A 53 -17.79 4.73 0.23
CA GLU A 53 -16.40 4.68 -0.21
C GLU A 53 -16.09 3.31 -0.83
N PRO A 54 -15.21 3.24 -1.83
CA PRO A 54 -14.76 1.96 -2.38
C PRO A 54 -13.69 1.31 -1.48
N ILE A 55 -13.85 1.42 -0.16
CA ILE A 55 -12.90 1.02 0.88
C ILE A 55 -13.70 0.23 1.92
N ASP A 56 -13.26 -0.96 2.30
CA ASP A 56 -13.94 -1.78 3.31
C ASP A 56 -13.55 -1.39 4.74
N GLY A 57 -12.42 -0.72 4.92
CA GLY A 57 -12.00 -0.24 6.23
C GLY A 57 -10.82 0.72 6.18
N ILE A 58 -10.66 1.45 7.28
CA ILE A 58 -9.58 2.40 7.47
C ILE A 58 -8.86 2.05 8.76
N VAL A 59 -7.55 1.99 8.68
CA VAL A 59 -6.66 1.86 9.84
C VAL A 59 -5.84 3.14 9.94
N ARG A 60 -5.98 3.85 11.04
CA ARG A 60 -5.20 5.05 11.30
C ARG A 60 -3.86 4.69 11.90
N ILE A 61 -2.87 5.54 11.69
CA ILE A 61 -1.51 5.33 12.18
C ILE A 61 -1.45 5.05 13.70
N GLU A 62 -2.35 5.66 14.47
CA GLU A 62 -2.48 5.46 15.91
C GLU A 62 -2.87 4.03 16.29
N GLU A 63 -3.51 3.31 15.37
CA GLU A 63 -3.99 1.95 15.57
C GLU A 63 -2.93 0.88 15.25
N LEU A 64 -1.77 1.27 14.72
CA LEU A 64 -0.71 0.35 14.31
C LEU A 64 0.20 -0.11 15.46
N GLY A 65 -0.01 0.39 16.68
CA GLY A 65 0.76 -0.02 17.85
C GLY A 65 2.23 0.41 17.83
N ILE A 66 2.56 1.49 17.08
CA ILE A 66 3.92 2.00 16.96
C ILE A 66 4.35 2.63 18.28
N SER A 67 5.48 2.17 18.83
CA SER A 67 6.03 2.70 20.07
C SER A 67 6.50 4.14 19.89
N SER A 68 6.22 5.02 20.87
CA SER A 68 6.60 6.44 20.84
C SER A 68 6.14 7.15 19.58
N LEU A 69 4.89 6.90 19.17
CA LEU A 69 4.32 7.32 17.89
C LEU A 69 4.60 8.79 17.54
N GLN A 70 4.46 9.74 18.49
CA GLN A 70 4.67 11.16 18.22
C GLN A 70 6.12 11.46 17.80
N SER A 71 7.11 10.86 18.48
CA SER A 71 8.52 11.02 18.12
C SER A 71 8.80 10.36 16.78
N TRP A 72 8.21 9.19 16.56
CA TRP A 72 8.36 8.43 15.32
C TRP A 72 7.76 9.19 14.13
N ILE A 73 6.57 9.78 14.25
CA ILE A 73 5.99 10.65 13.21
C ILE A 73 6.88 11.86 12.92
N PHE A 74 7.46 12.48 13.96
CA PHE A 74 8.30 13.66 13.81
C PHE A 74 9.60 13.40 13.04
N GLU A 75 10.08 12.16 13.02
CA GLU A 75 11.29 11.74 12.32
C GLU A 75 11.09 11.52 10.81
N HIS A 76 9.84 11.52 10.33
CA HIS A 76 9.49 11.23 8.94
C HIS A 76 8.81 12.42 8.27
N ASP A 77 9.12 12.65 6.99
CA ASP A 77 8.23 13.47 6.16
C ASP A 77 6.98 12.68 5.77
N VAL A 78 6.01 13.34 5.13
CA VAL A 78 4.72 12.70 4.78
C VAL A 78 4.88 11.51 3.82
N VAL A 79 5.85 11.55 2.91
CA VAL A 79 6.11 10.49 1.93
C VAL A 79 6.78 9.31 2.62
N GLU A 80 7.79 9.60 3.45
CA GLU A 80 8.46 8.60 4.27
C GLU A 80 7.49 7.92 5.23
N LEU A 81 6.60 8.70 5.86
CA LEU A 81 5.58 8.20 6.78
C LEU A 81 4.64 7.20 6.09
N CYS A 82 4.11 7.55 4.90
CA CYS A 82 3.27 6.66 4.11
C CYS A 82 3.99 5.36 3.72
N THR A 83 5.31 5.38 3.62
CA THR A 83 6.11 4.18 3.33
C THR A 83 6.40 3.39 4.61
N ALA A 84 6.76 4.06 5.68
CA ALA A 84 7.19 3.44 6.92
C ALA A 84 6.08 2.63 7.63
N VAL A 85 4.79 2.97 7.43
CA VAL A 85 3.65 2.24 8.00
C VAL A 85 3.33 0.91 7.30
N LYS A 86 3.87 0.67 6.10
CA LYS A 86 3.51 -0.51 5.28
C LYS A 86 3.72 -1.83 6.01
N GLY A 87 4.87 -1.97 6.69
CA GLY A 87 5.21 -3.19 7.43
C GLY A 87 4.24 -3.48 8.58
N GLN A 88 3.92 -2.47 9.38
CA GLN A 88 2.99 -2.61 10.51
C GLN A 88 1.57 -2.92 10.04
N MET A 89 1.14 -2.28 8.95
CA MET A 89 -0.18 -2.55 8.37
C MET A 89 -0.26 -3.98 7.81
N LEU A 90 0.78 -4.46 7.13
CA LEU A 90 0.86 -5.83 6.62
C LEU A 90 0.75 -6.85 7.76
N VAL A 91 1.54 -6.68 8.83
CA VAL A 91 1.49 -7.54 10.00
C VAL A 91 0.09 -7.53 10.63
N ARG A 92 -0.50 -6.35 10.81
CA ARG A 92 -1.86 -6.20 11.37
C ARG A 92 -2.90 -6.99 10.58
N LEU A 93 -2.86 -6.93 9.24
CA LEU A 93 -3.82 -7.64 8.40
C LEU A 93 -3.63 -9.17 8.46
N LEU A 94 -2.38 -9.65 8.46
CA LEU A 94 -2.07 -11.07 8.61
C LEU A 94 -2.48 -11.60 9.98
N GLU A 95 -2.17 -10.89 11.06
CA GLU A 95 -2.60 -11.25 12.42
C GLU A 95 -4.13 -11.16 12.58
N GLY A 96 -4.78 -10.30 11.80
CA GLY A 96 -6.23 -10.16 11.72
C GLY A 96 -6.94 -11.29 10.97
N GLY A 97 -6.19 -12.25 10.38
CA GLY A 97 -6.72 -13.45 9.73
C GLY A 97 -6.78 -13.36 8.20
N ALA A 98 -6.08 -12.42 7.58
CA ALA A 98 -5.89 -12.44 6.13
C ALA A 98 -4.99 -13.62 5.74
N ASP A 99 -5.42 -14.42 4.77
CA ASP A 99 -4.58 -15.49 4.21
C ASP A 99 -3.50 -14.94 3.29
N LYS A 100 -3.83 -13.89 2.55
CA LYS A 100 -2.93 -13.19 1.63
C LYS A 100 -3.11 -11.68 1.74
N VAL A 101 -2.02 -10.94 1.70
CA VAL A 101 -2.04 -9.49 1.75
C VAL A 101 -1.33 -8.92 0.52
N VAL A 102 -1.98 -7.98 -0.16
CA VAL A 102 -1.46 -7.26 -1.33
C VAL A 102 -1.34 -5.79 -1.00
N TYR A 103 -0.16 -5.22 -1.21
CA TYR A 103 0.03 -3.76 -1.16
C TYR A 103 0.01 -3.19 -2.57
N LEU A 104 -0.75 -2.12 -2.77
CA LEU A 104 -0.75 -1.33 -4.00
C LEU A 104 -0.55 0.14 -3.65
N ASP A 105 0.33 0.82 -4.39
CA ASP A 105 0.52 2.26 -4.21
C ASP A 105 -0.76 3.05 -4.55
N PRO A 106 -1.04 4.17 -3.87
CA PRO A 106 -2.33 4.88 -4.01
C PRO A 106 -2.57 5.49 -5.39
N ASP A 107 -1.54 5.60 -6.23
CA ASP A 107 -1.59 6.12 -7.59
C ASP A 107 -1.70 5.03 -8.68
N ILE A 108 -1.96 3.79 -8.27
CA ILE A 108 -2.23 2.66 -9.17
C ILE A 108 -3.72 2.62 -9.53
N ALA A 109 -4.02 2.21 -10.77
CA ALA A 109 -5.34 1.77 -11.18
C ALA A 109 -5.28 0.31 -11.66
N VAL A 110 -6.16 -0.54 -11.12
CA VAL A 110 -6.25 -1.95 -11.54
C VAL A 110 -7.01 -2.04 -12.86
N ILE A 111 -6.35 -2.52 -13.91
CA ILE A 111 -6.91 -2.57 -15.27
C ILE A 111 -7.27 -3.99 -15.72
N SER A 112 -6.87 -5.01 -14.95
CA SER A 112 -7.17 -6.42 -15.23
C SER A 112 -7.18 -7.24 -13.94
N ASP A 113 -7.59 -8.50 -14.05
CA ASP A 113 -7.57 -9.47 -12.97
C ASP A 113 -6.14 -9.74 -12.47
N LEU A 114 -5.95 -9.79 -11.16
CA LEU A 114 -4.68 -10.03 -10.47
C LEU A 114 -4.58 -11.44 -9.87
N THR A 115 -5.59 -12.28 -10.08
CA THR A 115 -5.69 -13.62 -9.46
C THR A 115 -4.46 -14.48 -9.72
N ASP A 116 -3.93 -14.47 -10.95
CA ASP A 116 -2.74 -15.25 -11.29
C ASP A 116 -1.52 -14.82 -10.49
N ILE A 117 -1.35 -13.51 -10.26
CA ILE A 117 -0.24 -12.97 -9.45
C ILE A 117 -0.40 -13.41 -7.98
N VAL A 118 -1.62 -13.28 -7.45
CA VAL A 118 -1.90 -13.64 -6.05
C VAL A 118 -1.80 -15.15 -5.80
N ASN A 119 -2.08 -15.97 -6.82
CA ASN A 119 -1.89 -17.42 -6.72
C ASN A 119 -0.42 -17.83 -6.56
N TRP A 120 0.54 -17.02 -7.02
CA TRP A 120 1.95 -17.29 -6.76
C TRP A 120 2.31 -17.26 -5.27
N LEU A 121 1.50 -16.61 -4.43
CA LEU A 121 1.65 -16.65 -2.97
C LEU A 121 1.26 -17.99 -2.34
N ASP A 122 0.71 -18.95 -3.11
CA ASP A 122 0.48 -20.31 -2.62
C ASP A 122 1.80 -21.09 -2.47
N ASP A 123 2.81 -20.74 -3.28
CA ASP A 123 4.13 -21.37 -3.31
C ASP A 123 5.26 -20.44 -2.83
N ASN A 124 4.95 -19.18 -2.54
CA ASN A 124 5.95 -18.17 -2.14
C ASN A 124 5.45 -17.33 -0.96
N ASP A 125 6.30 -17.12 0.03
CA ASP A 125 5.96 -16.32 1.21
C ASP A 125 5.85 -14.83 0.90
N ILE A 126 6.64 -14.32 -0.06
CA ILE A 126 6.69 -12.90 -0.43
C ILE A 126 6.89 -12.77 -1.94
N LEU A 127 6.14 -11.85 -2.55
CA LEU A 127 6.33 -11.41 -3.93
C LEU A 127 6.65 -9.91 -3.93
N LEU A 128 7.68 -9.53 -4.68
CA LEU A 128 8.08 -8.13 -4.84
C LEU A 128 8.09 -7.76 -6.33
N THR A 129 7.60 -6.58 -6.64
CA THR A 129 7.68 -6.03 -8.00
C THR A 129 9.00 -5.27 -8.16
N PRO A 130 9.92 -5.72 -9.04
CA PRO A 130 11.15 -5.00 -9.27
C PRO A 130 10.91 -3.72 -10.07
N HIS A 131 11.61 -2.65 -9.74
CA HIS A 131 11.57 -1.40 -10.51
C HIS A 131 12.13 -1.56 -11.93
N GLN A 132 13.00 -2.54 -12.14
CA GLN A 132 13.66 -2.77 -13.42
C GLN A 132 13.69 -4.27 -13.73
N LEU A 133 13.11 -4.65 -14.87
CA LEU A 133 13.04 -6.04 -15.33
C LEU A 133 14.25 -6.47 -16.17
N ILE A 134 14.92 -5.50 -16.84
CA ILE A 134 16.03 -5.75 -17.74
C ILE A 134 17.17 -4.78 -17.37
N PRO A 135 18.40 -5.26 -17.18
CA PRO A 135 19.54 -4.39 -16.90
C PRO A 135 19.78 -3.37 -18.02
N ASP A 136 20.05 -2.13 -17.64
CA ASP A 136 20.48 -1.13 -18.59
C ASP A 136 21.89 -1.45 -19.13
N ILE A 137 22.09 -1.12 -20.42
CA ILE A 137 23.38 -1.27 -21.09
C ILE A 137 24.15 0.06 -21.21
N LYS A 138 23.46 1.18 -21.04
CA LYS A 138 24.07 2.50 -21.11
C LYS A 138 24.61 2.89 -19.73
N ARG A 139 25.92 3.17 -19.63
CA ARG A 139 26.57 3.55 -18.37
C ARG A 139 25.85 4.67 -17.61
N LYS A 140 25.34 5.69 -18.33
CA LYS A 140 24.60 6.79 -17.68
C LYS A 140 23.32 6.30 -17.04
N ALA A 141 22.54 5.46 -17.72
CA ALA A 141 21.31 4.91 -17.21
C ALA A 141 21.55 4.01 -15.99
N ILE A 142 22.63 3.19 -16.02
CA ILE A 142 23.04 2.36 -14.88
C ILE A 142 23.33 3.24 -13.66
N ILE A 143 24.15 4.30 -13.83
CA ILE A 143 24.50 5.20 -12.73
C ILE A 143 23.26 5.93 -12.19
N ASP A 144 22.39 6.44 -13.07
CA ASP A 144 21.17 7.14 -12.69
C ASP A 144 20.23 6.22 -11.88
N ASN A 145 20.09 4.93 -12.29
CA ASN A 145 19.29 3.94 -11.58
C ASN A 145 19.92 3.53 -10.23
N GLU A 146 21.23 3.34 -10.17
CA GLU A 146 21.93 3.05 -8.91
C GLU A 146 21.78 4.20 -7.92
N MET A 147 21.93 5.45 -8.37
CA MET A 147 21.76 6.62 -7.52
C MET A 147 20.30 6.78 -7.05
N ALA A 148 19.33 6.52 -7.91
CA ALA A 148 17.92 6.52 -7.54
C ALA A 148 17.62 5.42 -6.50
N SER A 149 18.13 4.20 -6.72
CA SER A 149 17.94 3.08 -5.80
C SER A 149 18.58 3.33 -4.43
N LEU A 150 19.75 3.99 -4.39
CA LEU A 150 20.41 4.38 -3.15
C LEU A 150 19.63 5.45 -2.37
N ALA A 151 18.95 6.35 -3.09
CA ALA A 151 18.19 7.43 -2.48
C ALA A 151 16.77 7.04 -2.06
N TYR A 152 16.11 6.15 -2.82
CA TYR A 152 14.67 5.88 -2.68
C TYR A 152 14.32 4.39 -2.47
N GLY A 153 15.31 3.50 -2.45
CA GLY A 153 15.12 2.06 -2.36
C GLY A 153 15.00 1.37 -3.72
N ILE A 154 15.00 0.04 -3.69
CA ILE A 154 15.04 -0.82 -4.90
C ILE A 154 13.65 -1.40 -5.22
N TYR A 155 12.79 -1.53 -4.22
CA TYR A 155 11.45 -2.12 -4.33
C TYR A 155 10.43 -1.22 -3.65
N ASN A 156 9.22 -1.24 -4.20
CA ASN A 156 8.03 -0.68 -3.56
C ASN A 156 7.34 -1.73 -2.69
#